data_fa5d930c9761ac63c67294bdaf62868d
#
_entry.id   fa5d930c9761ac63c67294bdaf62868d
#
_cell.length_a   1.000
_cell.length_b   1.000
_cell.length_c   1.000
_cell.angle_alpha   90.00
_cell.angle_beta   90.00
_cell.angle_gamma   90.00
#
_symmetry.space_group_name_H-M   'P 1'
#
loop_
_entity.id
_entity.type
_entity.pdbx_description
1 polymer ?
#
loop_
_entity_poly.entity_id
_entity_poly.type
_entity_poly.pdbx_seq_one_letter_code
_entity_poly.pdbx_strand_id
1 'polypeptide(L)'
;MNTSHQTGKQRAILFPDQQRAVEALGQNLLLARKRRRLTKKALCERTGLNYRTVSRIEKGDPGVSMGHYVRVMAALSLMGDLANVGLNDELGHKLQDIQALGDH
;
A
#
# COMPACT_ATOMS: atom_id res chain seq x y z
N MET A 1 -23.20 -13.55 -17.02
CA MET A 1 -23.14 -12.78 -16.50
C MET A 1 -22.55 -12.54 -15.28
N ASN A 2 -22.14 -13.25 -14.52
CA ASN A 2 -21.58 -13.05 -13.36
C ASN A 2 -20.15 -12.99 -13.26
N THR A 3 -19.39 -12.95 -14.31
CA THR A 3 -17.93 -12.92 -14.28
C THR A 3 -17.42 -11.68 -13.58
N SER A 4 -18.11 -10.59 -13.68
CA SER A 4 -17.67 -9.38 -12.99
C SER A 4 -17.74 -9.53 -11.50
N HIS A 5 -18.69 -10.29 -10.99
CA HIS A 5 -18.75 -10.52 -9.59
C HIS A 5 -17.58 -11.33 -9.11
N GLN A 6 -17.22 -12.35 -9.85
CA GLN A 6 -16.12 -13.20 -9.50
C GLN A 6 -14.82 -12.44 -9.52
N THR A 7 -14.64 -11.59 -10.49
CA THR A 7 -13.45 -10.77 -10.60
C THR A 7 -13.30 -9.86 -9.38
N GLY A 8 -14.39 -9.24 -8.95
CA GLY A 8 -14.35 -8.35 -7.80
C GLY A 8 -14.08 -9.05 -6.50
N LYS A 9 -14.24 -10.37 -6.45
CA LYS A 9 -14.00 -11.12 -5.24
C LYS A 9 -12.64 -11.79 -5.19
N GLN A 10 -11.91 -11.75 -6.28
CA GLN A 10 -10.60 -12.36 -6.28
C GLN A 10 -9.62 -11.51 -5.49
N ARG A 11 -8.79 -12.17 -4.72
CA ARG A 11 -7.78 -11.53 -3.93
C ARG A 11 -6.42 -11.88 -4.47
N ALA A 12 -5.49 -10.93 -4.38
CA ALA A 12 -4.11 -11.21 -4.72
C ALA A 12 -3.55 -12.24 -3.76
N ILE A 13 -2.86 -13.23 -4.30
CA ILE A 13 -2.15 -14.21 -3.52
C ILE A 13 -0.68 -13.85 -3.60
N LEU A 14 -0.09 -13.51 -2.47
CA LEU A 14 1.28 -13.04 -2.41
C LEU A 14 2.20 -14.14 -1.88
N PHE A 15 3.44 -14.16 -2.36
CA PHE A 15 4.46 -15.00 -1.77
C PHE A 15 4.85 -14.46 -0.39
N PRO A 16 5.44 -15.29 0.48
CA PRO A 16 5.69 -14.87 1.86
C PRO A 16 6.49 -13.58 2.02
N ASP A 17 7.49 -13.33 1.18
CA ASP A 17 8.27 -12.09 1.27
C ASP A 17 7.45 -10.88 0.86
N GLN A 18 6.59 -11.04 -0.14
CA GLN A 18 5.69 -9.98 -0.59
C GLN A 18 4.66 -9.68 0.49
N GLN A 19 4.11 -10.73 1.10
CA GLN A 19 3.13 -10.57 2.17
C GLN A 19 3.74 -9.86 3.38
N ARG A 20 5.00 -10.19 3.72
CA ARG A 20 5.68 -9.50 4.81
C ARG A 20 5.84 -8.01 4.55
N ALA A 21 6.09 -7.63 3.29
CA ALA A 21 6.22 -6.21 2.94
C ALA A 21 4.88 -5.47 3.11
N VAL A 22 3.78 -6.10 2.72
CA VAL A 22 2.45 -5.48 2.89
C VAL A 22 2.08 -5.42 4.38
N GLU A 23 2.43 -6.44 5.15
CA GLU A 23 2.21 -6.41 6.60
C GLU A 23 3.02 -5.30 7.26
N ALA A 24 4.25 -5.10 6.80
CA ALA A 24 5.07 -3.99 7.30
C ALA A 24 4.43 -2.64 6.98
N LEU A 25 3.88 -2.50 5.78
CA LEU A 25 3.13 -1.29 5.42
C LEU A 25 1.96 -1.08 6.39
N GLY A 26 1.15 -2.11 6.59
CA GLY A 26 0.00 -2.01 7.49
C GLY A 26 0.42 -1.62 8.91
N GLN A 27 1.48 -2.23 9.41
CA GLN A 27 2.01 -1.93 10.74
C GLN A 27 2.51 -0.48 10.82
N ASN A 28 3.17 -0.01 9.78
CA ASN A 28 3.65 1.37 9.72
C ASN A 28 2.48 2.35 9.75
N LEU A 29 1.40 2.06 9.05
CA LEU A 29 0.22 2.91 9.03
C LEU A 29 -0.47 2.92 10.40
N LEU A 30 -0.55 1.75 11.05
CA LEU A 30 -1.09 1.65 12.40
C LEU A 30 -0.28 2.51 13.37
N LEU A 31 1.03 2.41 13.33
CA LEU A 31 1.90 3.18 14.20
C LEU A 31 1.81 4.68 13.91
N ALA A 32 1.72 5.04 12.62
CA ALA A 32 1.54 6.44 12.23
C ALA A 32 0.24 7.02 12.79
N ARG A 33 -0.83 6.23 12.77
CA ARG A 33 -2.09 6.62 13.37
C ARG A 33 -1.94 6.84 14.88
N LYS A 34 -1.28 5.89 15.56
CA LYS A 34 -1.10 5.98 17.02
C LYS A 34 -0.23 7.18 17.42
N ARG A 35 0.81 7.47 16.64
CA ARG A 35 1.65 8.63 16.91
C ARG A 35 0.88 9.94 16.83
N ARG A 36 -0.16 9.98 16.02
CA ARG A 36 -1.03 11.15 15.86
C ARG A 36 -2.19 11.13 16.85
N ARG A 37 -2.22 10.14 17.75
CA ARG A 37 -3.28 9.96 18.74
C ARG A 37 -4.67 9.87 18.11
N LEU A 38 -4.74 9.28 16.94
CA LEU A 38 -6.01 9.06 16.26
C LEU A 38 -6.54 7.69 16.61
N THR A 39 -7.83 7.63 16.94
CA THR A 39 -8.50 6.35 17.10
C THR A 39 -8.80 5.77 15.73
N LYS A 40 -9.05 4.46 15.68
CA LYS A 40 -9.49 3.83 14.45
C LYS A 40 -10.79 4.45 13.96
N LYS A 41 -11.69 4.79 14.88
CA LYS A 41 -12.95 5.44 14.53
C LYS A 41 -12.71 6.78 13.85
N ALA A 42 -11.80 7.59 14.40
CA ALA A 42 -11.46 8.88 13.80
C ALA A 42 -10.88 8.70 12.39
N LEU A 43 -10.05 7.69 12.21
CA LEU A 43 -9.49 7.40 10.89
C LEU A 43 -10.59 6.98 9.91
N CYS A 44 -11.55 6.19 10.35
CA CYS A 44 -12.72 5.83 9.54
C CYS A 44 -13.47 7.08 9.08
N GLU A 45 -13.70 8.01 10.00
CA GLU A 45 -14.42 9.24 9.68
C GLU A 45 -13.67 10.10 8.66
N ARG A 46 -12.35 10.18 8.79
CA ARG A 46 -11.53 10.98 7.88
C ARG A 46 -11.42 10.37 6.48
N THR A 47 -11.42 9.05 6.41
CA THR A 47 -11.21 8.35 5.14
C THR A 47 -12.51 7.96 4.43
N GLY A 48 -13.62 7.93 5.18
CA GLY A 48 -14.87 7.39 4.65
C GLY A 48 -14.87 5.87 4.57
N LEU A 49 -13.87 5.20 5.15
CA LEU A 49 -13.81 3.74 5.17
C LEU A 49 -14.46 3.20 6.42
N ASN A 50 -14.98 1.97 6.34
CA ASN A 50 -15.56 1.36 7.52
C ASN A 50 -14.46 0.75 8.40
N TYR A 51 -14.84 0.39 9.61
CA TYR A 51 -13.90 -0.11 10.61
C TYR A 51 -13.20 -1.40 10.15
N ARG A 52 -13.94 -2.27 9.50
CA ARG A 52 -13.38 -3.53 9.00
C ARG A 52 -12.27 -3.27 7.97
N THR A 53 -12.50 -2.36 7.04
CA THR A 53 -11.52 -2.03 6.01
C THR A 53 -10.27 -1.44 6.63
N VAL A 54 -10.41 -0.49 7.57
CA VAL A 54 -9.26 0.09 8.25
C VAL A 54 -8.48 -0.99 9.01
N SER A 55 -9.18 -1.90 9.70
CA SER A 55 -8.52 -3.00 10.41
C SER A 55 -7.74 -3.90 9.47
N ARG A 56 -8.31 -4.21 8.30
CA ARG A 56 -7.65 -5.05 7.30
C ARG A 56 -6.40 -4.35 6.74
N ILE A 57 -6.48 -3.06 6.50
CA ILE A 57 -5.32 -2.27 6.03
C ILE A 57 -4.19 -2.33 7.07
N GLU A 58 -4.52 -2.16 8.34
CA GLU A 58 -3.51 -2.15 9.40
C GLU A 58 -2.90 -3.54 9.63
N LYS A 59 -3.55 -4.59 9.16
CA LYS A 59 -2.99 -5.93 9.18
C LYS A 59 -2.22 -6.27 7.91
N GLY A 60 -2.21 -5.39 6.92
CA GLY A 60 -1.53 -5.64 5.66
C GLY A 60 -2.26 -6.61 4.77
N ASP A 61 -3.57 -6.50 4.69
CA ASP A 61 -4.39 -7.38 3.85
C ASP A 61 -4.26 -6.98 2.38
N PRO A 62 -3.69 -7.83 1.53
CA PRO A 62 -3.53 -7.51 0.12
C PRO A 62 -4.85 -7.55 -0.66
N GLY A 63 -5.92 -8.04 -0.03
CA GLY A 63 -7.25 -8.05 -0.65
C GLY A 63 -7.96 -6.71 -0.60
N VAL A 64 -7.43 -5.73 0.13
CA VAL A 64 -7.98 -4.37 0.14
C VAL A 64 -7.38 -3.61 -1.04
N SER A 65 -8.20 -2.82 -1.72
CA SER A 65 -7.72 -2.09 -2.89
C SER A 65 -6.63 -1.09 -2.53
N MET A 66 -5.73 -0.84 -3.47
CA MET A 66 -4.70 0.17 -3.29
C MET A 66 -5.33 1.54 -3.03
N GLY A 67 -6.45 1.85 -3.68
CA GLY A 67 -7.13 3.13 -3.45
C GLY A 67 -7.53 3.34 -2.00
N HIS A 68 -7.93 2.29 -1.31
CA HIS A 68 -8.27 2.40 0.10
C HIS A 68 -7.03 2.61 0.97
N TYR A 69 -5.92 1.94 0.65
CA TYR A 69 -4.64 2.22 1.30
C TYR A 69 -4.23 3.68 1.10
N VAL A 70 -4.42 4.19 -0.12
CA VAL A 70 -4.09 5.59 -0.43
C VAL A 70 -4.91 6.55 0.42
N ARG A 71 -6.20 6.27 0.62
CA ARG A 71 -7.03 7.11 1.50
C ARG A 71 -6.48 7.19 2.92
N VAL A 72 -6.01 6.06 3.45
CA VAL A 72 -5.42 6.03 4.78
C VAL A 72 -4.10 6.80 4.80
N MET A 73 -3.26 6.60 3.80
CA MET A 73 -1.98 7.32 3.70
C MET A 73 -2.20 8.82 3.60
N ALA A 74 -3.20 9.24 2.82
CA ALA A 74 -3.53 10.65 2.68
C ALA A 74 -4.00 11.25 4.02
N ALA A 75 -4.85 10.52 4.74
CA ALA A 75 -5.34 10.98 6.05
C ALA A 75 -4.20 11.11 7.08
N LEU A 76 -3.12 10.35 6.89
CA LEU A 76 -1.94 10.39 7.76
C LEU A 76 -0.83 11.26 7.20
N SER A 77 -1.06 11.97 6.11
CA SER A 77 -0.09 12.85 5.46
C SER A 77 1.17 12.11 4.96
N LEU A 78 0.97 10.89 4.44
CA LEU A 78 2.05 10.03 3.99
C LEU A 78 2.10 9.85 2.47
N MET A 79 1.46 10.75 1.72
CA MET A 79 1.43 10.62 0.27
C MET A 79 2.81 10.74 -0.37
N GLY A 80 3.71 11.50 0.26
CA GLY A 80 5.07 11.63 -0.24
C GLY A 80 5.81 10.30 -0.24
N ASP A 81 5.57 9.46 0.77
CA ASP A 81 6.20 8.14 0.84
C ASP A 81 5.74 7.26 -0.32
N LEU A 82 4.45 7.31 -0.64
CA LEU A 82 3.92 6.55 -1.76
C LEU A 82 4.52 7.02 -3.08
N ALA A 83 4.61 8.34 -3.27
CA ALA A 83 5.15 8.91 -4.50
C ALA A 83 6.64 8.58 -4.68
N ASN A 84 7.34 8.25 -3.59
CA ASN A 84 8.75 7.93 -3.65
C ASN A 84 9.04 6.46 -3.94
N VAL A 85 8.04 5.62 -3.96
CA VAL A 85 8.24 4.20 -4.26
C VAL A 85 8.81 4.07 -5.68
N GLY A 86 9.96 3.43 -5.80
CA GLY A 86 10.62 3.23 -7.08
C GLY A 86 11.43 4.42 -7.58
N LEU A 87 11.41 5.54 -6.86
CA LEU A 87 12.11 6.74 -7.31
C LEU A 87 13.63 6.54 -7.32
N ASN A 88 14.18 5.85 -6.31
CA ASN A 88 15.61 5.62 -6.21
C ASN A 88 15.94 4.21 -6.64
N ASP A 89 15.73 3.93 -7.90
CA ASP A 89 15.93 2.61 -8.49
C ASP A 89 17.40 2.45 -8.90
N GLU A 90 18.24 2.14 -7.92
CA GLU A 90 19.69 2.03 -8.16
C GLU A 90 20.03 0.96 -9.19
N LEU A 91 19.39 -0.21 -9.07
CA LEU A 91 19.64 -1.30 -10.00
C LEU A 91 19.21 -0.91 -11.41
N GLY A 92 18.03 -0.30 -11.54
CA GLY A 92 17.53 0.14 -12.84
C GLY A 92 18.46 1.16 -13.49
N HIS A 93 18.97 2.11 -12.70
CA HIS A 93 19.92 3.09 -13.21
C HIS A 93 21.22 2.44 -13.67
N LYS A 94 21.73 1.46 -12.91
CA LYS A 94 22.93 0.73 -13.31
C LYS A 94 22.71 -0.07 -14.58
N LEU A 95 21.56 -0.71 -14.71
CA LEU A 95 21.22 -1.46 -15.92
C LEU A 95 21.12 -0.53 -17.13
N GLN A 96 20.56 0.65 -16.94
CA GLN A 96 20.46 1.64 -17.99
C GLN A 96 21.84 2.12 -18.43
N ASP A 97 22.75 2.37 -17.47
CA ASP A 97 24.11 2.78 -17.76
C ASP A 97 24.86 1.71 -18.55
N ILE A 98 24.71 0.43 -18.15
CA ILE A 98 25.34 -0.68 -18.86
C ILE A 98 24.81 -0.76 -20.29
N GLN A 99 23.52 -0.60 -20.48
CA GLN A 99 22.90 -0.64 -21.80
C GLN A 99 23.42 0.50 -22.67
N ALA A 100 23.53 1.69 -22.12
CA ALA A 100 24.05 2.83 -22.85
C ALA A 100 25.50 2.60 -23.32
N LEU A 101 26.34 1.95 -22.47
CA LEU A 101 27.69 1.60 -22.86
C LEU A 101 27.69 0.57 -23.95
N GLY A 102 26.77 -0.40 -23.90
CA GLY A 102 26.67 -1.45 -24.90
C GLY A 102 26.20 -0.99 -26.25
N ASP A 103 25.53 0.16 -26.30
CA ASP A 103 25.00 0.67 -27.55
C ASP A 103 26.05 1.39 -28.40
N HIS A 104 27.25 1.49 -27.91
CA HIS A 104 28.37 2.04 -28.70
C HIS A 104 29.12 0.94 -29.37
#